data_9d30acde04b3bc2ae1d06944c1d24cc4
#
_entry.id   9d30acde04b3bc2ae1d06944c1d24cc4
#
_cell.length_a   1.000
_cell.length_b   1.000
_cell.length_c   1.000
_cell.angle_alpha   90.00
_cell.angle_beta   90.00
_cell.angle_gamma   90.00
#
_symmetry.space_group_name_H-M   'P 1'
#
loop_
_entity.id
_entity.type
_entity.pdbx_description
1 polymer ?
#
loop_
_entity_poly.entity_id
_entity_poly.type
_entity_poly.pdbx_seq_one_letter_code
_entity_poly.pdbx_strand_id
1 'polypeptide(L)'
;MNDQAQQAKREVPQLAHVLAQINQGHLADEAAVMLADLVQEVTAIGRKGTLTLTIEIAPFTGNNDTVQLSGKVAARPPSRDPHAGLFFYDEHGGLNRNDPRSHGTLFENQD
;
A
#
# COMPACT_ATOMS: atom_id res chain seq x y z
N MET A 1 -25.28 0.46 -23.71
CA MET A 1 -25.93 1.47 -23.55
C MET A 1 -26.87 1.47 -22.48
N ASN A 2 -27.45 0.44 -22.20
CA ASN A 2 -28.43 0.41 -21.17
C ASN A 2 -27.86 0.65 -19.80
N ASP A 3 -26.65 0.23 -19.55
CA ASP A 3 -26.07 0.41 -18.26
C ASP A 3 -25.87 1.87 -17.91
N GLN A 4 -25.46 2.63 -18.91
CA GLN A 4 -25.26 4.04 -18.63
C GLN A 4 -26.57 4.75 -18.41
N ALA A 5 -27.58 4.38 -19.14
CA ALA A 5 -28.87 4.99 -18.94
C ALA A 5 -29.40 4.68 -17.56
N GLN A 6 -29.19 3.46 -17.10
CA GLN A 6 -29.67 3.10 -15.79
C GLN A 6 -28.88 3.80 -14.71
N GLN A 7 -27.61 3.98 -14.90
CA GLN A 7 -26.82 4.70 -13.91
C GLN A 7 -27.24 6.14 -13.81
N ALA A 8 -27.56 6.74 -14.94
CA ALA A 8 -28.04 8.11 -14.89
C ALA A 8 -29.34 8.20 -14.12
N LYS A 9 -30.22 7.22 -14.28
CA LYS A 9 -31.47 7.24 -13.56
C LYS A 9 -31.31 7.02 -12.10
N ARG A 10 -30.27 6.29 -11.69
CA ARG A 10 -30.04 6.05 -10.29
C ARG A 10 -29.45 7.25 -9.57
N GLU A 11 -28.92 8.22 -10.34
CA GLU A 11 -28.39 9.40 -9.72
C GLU A 11 -27.30 9.07 -8.72
N VAL A 12 -26.36 8.26 -9.18
CA VAL A 12 -25.24 7.86 -8.35
C VAL A 12 -24.23 8.99 -8.32
N PRO A 13 -23.78 9.43 -7.16
CA PRO A 13 -22.77 10.49 -7.10
C PRO A 13 -21.45 9.99 -7.62
N GLN A 14 -20.65 10.92 -8.13
CA GLN A 14 -19.34 10.57 -8.60
C GLN A 14 -18.43 10.26 -7.43
N LEU A 15 -17.62 9.25 -7.60
CA LEU A 15 -16.72 8.83 -6.54
C LEU A 15 -15.74 9.93 -6.16
N ALA A 16 -15.27 10.68 -7.14
CA ALA A 16 -14.33 11.77 -6.84
C ALA A 16 -14.95 12.78 -5.89
N HIS A 17 -16.23 13.07 -6.07
CA HIS A 17 -16.91 14.00 -5.21
C HIS A 17 -17.01 13.48 -3.79
N VAL A 18 -17.31 12.19 -3.66
CA VAL A 18 -17.39 11.58 -2.35
C VAL A 18 -16.04 11.58 -1.67
N LEU A 19 -14.99 11.25 -2.42
CA LEU A 19 -13.65 11.23 -1.87
C LEU A 19 -13.23 12.59 -1.35
N ALA A 20 -13.64 13.64 -2.04
CA ALA A 20 -13.28 14.98 -1.62
C ALA A 20 -13.92 15.36 -0.30
N GLN A 21 -14.93 14.62 0.15
CA GLN A 21 -15.63 14.94 1.37
C GLN A 21 -15.26 14.06 2.54
N ILE A 22 -14.63 12.92 2.29
CA ILE A 22 -14.27 12.03 3.37
C ILE A 22 -13.20 12.71 4.22
N ASN A 23 -13.46 12.73 5.53
CA ASN A 23 -12.52 13.32 6.47
C ASN A 23 -12.17 14.75 6.08
N GLN A 24 -13.20 15.49 5.61
CA GLN A 24 -13.04 16.89 5.24
C GLN A 24 -11.99 17.10 4.16
N GLY A 25 -11.84 16.12 3.30
CA GLY A 25 -10.89 16.24 2.20
C GLY A 25 -9.49 15.78 2.53
N HIS A 26 -9.22 15.44 3.78
CA HIS A 26 -7.87 15.05 4.14
C HIS A 26 -7.44 13.75 3.47
N LEU A 27 -8.39 12.83 3.28
CA LEU A 27 -8.05 11.58 2.61
C LEU A 27 -7.61 11.83 1.17
N ALA A 28 -8.36 12.66 0.45
CA ALA A 28 -8.00 12.96 -0.93
C ALA A 28 -6.67 13.69 -1.00
N ASP A 29 -6.43 14.60 -0.07
CA ASP A 29 -5.16 15.34 -0.06
C ASP A 29 -4.00 14.40 0.24
N GLU A 30 -4.17 13.52 1.20
CA GLU A 30 -3.13 12.56 1.53
C GLU A 30 -2.84 11.65 0.36
N ALA A 31 -3.88 11.17 -0.30
CA ALA A 31 -3.71 10.30 -1.46
C ALA A 31 -2.99 11.02 -2.59
N ALA A 32 -3.28 12.30 -2.77
CA ALA A 32 -2.63 13.05 -3.83
C ALA A 32 -1.13 13.19 -3.58
N VAL A 33 -0.75 13.47 -2.34
CA VAL A 33 0.67 13.57 -2.01
C VAL A 33 1.36 12.22 -2.18
N MET A 34 0.72 11.16 -1.69
CA MET A 34 1.31 9.83 -1.82
C MET A 34 1.45 9.42 -3.27
N LEU A 35 0.47 9.79 -4.09
CA LEU A 35 0.56 9.48 -5.51
C LEU A 35 1.71 10.21 -6.16
N ALA A 36 1.89 11.48 -5.84
CA ALA A 36 2.98 12.25 -6.41
C ALA A 36 4.33 11.68 -6.01
N ASP A 37 4.47 11.32 -4.75
CA ASP A 37 5.72 10.73 -4.28
C ASP A 37 5.97 9.40 -4.96
N LEU A 38 4.92 8.61 -5.14
CA LEU A 38 5.05 7.31 -5.76
C LEU A 38 5.45 7.44 -7.22
N VAL A 39 4.90 8.43 -7.92
CA VAL A 39 5.28 8.66 -9.31
C VAL A 39 6.77 8.96 -9.41
N GLN A 40 7.29 9.76 -8.49
CA GLN A 40 8.71 10.08 -8.52
C GLN A 40 9.55 8.84 -8.28
N GLU A 41 9.14 7.99 -7.37
CA GLU A 41 9.91 6.77 -7.11
C GLU A 41 9.84 5.80 -8.26
N VAL A 42 8.65 5.65 -8.85
CA VAL A 42 8.50 4.74 -9.97
C VAL A 42 9.35 5.18 -11.14
N THR A 43 9.36 6.47 -11.43
CA THR A 43 10.16 6.95 -12.56
C THR A 43 11.64 6.87 -12.27
N ALA A 44 12.04 7.05 -11.03
CA ALA A 44 13.46 6.99 -10.69
C ALA A 44 13.97 5.55 -10.70
N ILE A 45 13.17 4.61 -10.24
CA ILE A 45 13.63 3.23 -10.11
C ILE A 45 13.32 2.42 -11.35
N GLY A 46 12.26 2.77 -12.07
CA GLY A 46 11.91 2.04 -13.29
C GLY A 46 11.12 0.79 -13.05
N ARG A 47 10.48 0.67 -11.90
CA ARG A 47 9.64 -0.47 -11.59
C ARG A 47 8.31 0.04 -11.07
N LYS A 48 7.32 -0.82 -11.10
CA LYS A 48 5.97 -0.40 -10.74
C LYS A 48 5.84 -0.23 -9.25
N GLY A 49 4.97 0.68 -8.85
CA GLY A 49 4.53 0.81 -7.49
C GLY A 49 3.01 0.77 -7.47
N THR A 50 2.44 0.73 -6.29
CA THR A 50 1.00 0.60 -6.15
C THR A 50 0.48 1.57 -5.11
N LEU A 51 -0.60 2.24 -5.43
CA LEU A 51 -1.33 3.06 -4.48
C LEU A 51 -2.67 2.39 -4.24
N THR A 52 -3.00 2.14 -3.00
CA THR A 52 -4.25 1.48 -2.64
C THR A 52 -5.09 2.41 -1.80
N LEU A 53 -6.31 2.61 -2.24
CA LEU A 53 -7.28 3.42 -1.52
C LEU A 53 -8.38 2.50 -1.02
N THR A 54 -8.63 2.52 0.26
CA THR A 54 -9.64 1.67 0.86
C THR A 54 -10.70 2.55 1.49
N ILE A 55 -11.95 2.29 1.15
CA ILE A 55 -13.08 3.00 1.72
C ILE A 55 -13.93 2.00 2.46
N GLU A 56 -14.19 2.27 3.71
CA GLU A 56 -15.03 1.42 4.52
C GLU A 56 -16.34 2.12 4.78
N ILE A 57 -17.41 1.36 4.65
CA ILE A 57 -18.75 1.89 4.82
C ILE A 57 -19.42 1.06 5.90
N ALA A 58 -19.90 1.73 6.92
CA ALA A 58 -20.53 1.04 8.03
C ALA A 58 -21.88 1.71 8.32
N PRO A 59 -22.86 0.95 8.77
CA PRO A 59 -24.11 1.56 9.17
C PRO A 59 -23.89 2.40 10.42
N PHE A 60 -24.58 3.52 10.47
CA PHE A 60 -24.49 4.37 11.64
C PHE A 60 -25.63 4.00 12.58
N THR A 61 -25.30 3.55 13.77
CA THR A 61 -26.29 2.94 14.62
C THR A 61 -27.33 3.92 15.14
N GLY A 62 -27.05 5.19 15.13
CA GLY A 62 -28.00 6.13 15.66
C GLY A 62 -29.03 6.62 14.68
N ASN A 63 -28.97 6.20 13.43
CA ASN A 63 -29.85 6.73 12.40
C ASN A 63 -29.95 5.76 11.26
N ASN A 64 -31.16 5.39 10.90
CA ASN A 64 -31.38 4.35 9.89
C ASN A 64 -30.95 4.77 8.49
N ASP A 65 -30.96 6.06 8.22
CA ASP A 65 -30.68 6.54 6.88
C ASP A 65 -29.24 6.99 6.72
N THR A 66 -28.40 6.67 7.66
CA THR A 66 -27.05 7.21 7.68
C THR A 66 -26.03 6.10 7.65
N VAL A 67 -25.00 6.30 6.88
CA VAL A 67 -23.83 5.41 6.88
C VAL A 67 -22.62 6.23 7.23
N GLN A 68 -21.63 5.54 7.76
CA GLN A 68 -20.38 6.17 8.12
C GLN A 68 -19.33 5.73 7.14
N LEU A 69 -18.64 6.68 6.54
CA LEU A 69 -17.58 6.39 5.59
C LEU A 69 -16.26 6.76 6.20
N SER A 70 -15.31 5.89 6.05
CA SER A 70 -13.93 6.18 6.42
C SER A 70 -13.04 5.64 5.33
N GLY A 71 -11.81 6.12 5.30
CA GLY A 71 -10.92 5.70 4.26
C GLY A 71 -9.49 5.76 4.71
N LYS A 72 -8.68 5.01 4.01
CA LYS A 72 -7.25 5.04 4.23
C LYS A 72 -6.56 4.83 2.91
N VAL A 73 -5.33 5.30 2.82
CA VAL A 73 -4.55 5.17 1.61
C VAL A 73 -3.20 4.60 2.00
N ALA A 74 -2.69 3.72 1.17
CA ALA A 74 -1.41 3.08 1.41
C ALA A 74 -0.65 3.02 0.10
N ALA A 75 0.64 3.25 0.17
CA ALA A 75 1.49 3.19 -1.01
C ALA A 75 2.48 2.06 -0.85
N ARG A 76 2.68 1.33 -1.93
CA ARG A 76 3.71 0.32 -1.98
C ARG A 76 4.72 0.77 -3.01
N PRO A 77 5.84 1.33 -2.59
CA PRO A 77 6.82 1.82 -3.54
C PRO A 77 7.47 0.66 -4.29
N PRO A 78 8.07 0.94 -5.45
CA PRO A 78 8.77 -0.10 -6.18
C PRO A 78 9.94 -0.59 -5.37
N SER A 79 10.18 -1.89 -5.45
CA SER A 79 11.30 -2.43 -4.72
C SER A 79 12.57 -2.12 -5.49
N ARG A 80 13.55 -1.68 -4.77
CA ARG A 80 14.86 -1.49 -5.35
C ARG A 80 15.44 -2.86 -5.55
N ASP A 81 16.68 -2.94 -5.88
CA ASP A 81 17.26 -4.22 -6.14
C ASP A 81 16.76 -5.25 -5.15
N PRO A 82 16.44 -6.42 -5.61
CA PRO A 82 16.05 -7.46 -4.69
C PRO A 82 17.26 -7.84 -3.86
N HIS A 83 17.44 -7.16 -2.78
CA HIS A 83 18.50 -7.52 -1.87
C HIS A 83 18.02 -8.67 -1.04
N ALA A 84 17.85 -9.80 -1.69
CA ALA A 84 17.53 -11.00 -0.93
C ALA A 84 18.82 -11.43 -0.28
N GLY A 85 18.98 -11.13 0.97
CA GLY A 85 20.13 -11.60 1.69
C GLY A 85 20.01 -13.09 1.87
N LEU A 86 21.11 -13.78 1.62
CA LEU A 86 21.15 -15.21 1.85
C LEU A 86 21.63 -15.45 3.27
N PHE A 87 20.85 -16.25 3.99
CA PHE A 87 21.18 -16.56 5.37
C PHE A 87 21.21 -18.07 5.53
N PHE A 88 22.11 -18.53 6.36
CA PHE A 88 22.11 -19.91 6.80
C PHE A 88 21.30 -20.01 8.06
N TYR A 89 20.55 -21.05 8.22
CA TYR A 89 19.71 -21.20 9.39
C TYR A 89 20.07 -22.50 10.11
N ASP A 90 19.92 -22.49 11.42
CA ASP A 90 20.20 -23.68 12.20
C ASP A 90 18.89 -24.30 12.65
N GLU A 91 19.00 -25.39 13.40
CA GLU A 91 17.83 -26.16 13.77
C GLU A 91 16.96 -25.45 14.78
N HIS A 92 17.44 -24.39 15.36
CA HIS A 92 16.65 -23.60 16.31
C HIS A 92 16.06 -22.35 15.69
N GLY A 93 16.21 -22.16 14.40
CA GLY A 93 15.68 -20.97 13.76
C GLY A 93 16.62 -19.79 13.76
N GLY A 94 17.84 -19.96 14.20
CA GLY A 94 18.81 -18.88 14.15
C GLY A 94 19.29 -18.63 12.75
N LEU A 95 19.56 -17.37 12.43
CA LEU A 95 20.02 -16.98 11.12
C LEU A 95 21.45 -16.50 11.20
N ASN A 96 22.25 -16.86 10.22
CA ASN A 96 23.64 -16.50 10.17
C ASN A 96 24.03 -16.23 8.75
N ARG A 97 24.74 -15.15 8.51
CA ARG A 97 25.16 -14.83 7.17
C ARG A 97 26.39 -15.63 6.75
N ASN A 98 27.09 -16.22 7.68
CA ASN A 98 28.24 -17.05 7.38
C ASN A 98 27.85 -18.49 7.50
N ASP A 99 28.34 -19.30 6.57
CA ASP A 99 28.11 -20.74 6.64
C ASP A 99 28.86 -21.29 7.85
N PRO A 100 28.15 -21.87 8.81
CA PRO A 100 28.84 -22.41 9.97
C PRO A 100 29.84 -23.48 9.65
N ARG A 101 29.68 -24.14 8.52
CA ARG A 101 30.59 -25.23 8.17
C ARG A 101 31.90 -24.74 7.59
N SER A 102 31.98 -23.47 7.23
CA SER A 102 33.20 -22.94 6.70
C SER A 102 33.77 -21.90 7.61
N HIS A 103 33.41 -21.96 8.87
CA HIS A 103 33.75 -20.88 9.75
C HIS A 103 35.23 -20.72 10.02
N GLY A 104 35.97 -21.75 9.92
CA GLY A 104 37.37 -21.63 10.23
C GLY A 104 38.08 -20.62 9.39
N THR A 105 37.80 -20.61 8.09
CA THR A 105 38.44 -19.67 7.24
C THR A 105 37.85 -18.30 7.35
N LEU A 106 36.58 -18.23 7.48
CA LEU A 106 35.93 -16.93 7.44
C LEU A 106 36.26 -16.10 8.63
N PHE A 107 36.28 -16.71 9.77
CA PHE A 107 36.48 -15.95 10.97
C PHE A 107 37.86 -15.36 11.05
N GLU A 108 38.80 -16.08 10.58
CA GLU A 108 40.13 -15.58 10.60
C GLU A 108 40.27 -14.37 9.74
N ASN A 109 39.60 -14.35 8.64
CA ASN A 109 39.70 -13.24 7.76
C ASN A 109 38.99 -12.03 8.26
N GLN A 110 38.01 -12.21 9.08
CA GLN A 110 37.27 -11.09 9.55
C GLN A 110 37.92 -10.38 10.68
N ASP A 111 38.84 -10.98 11.32
CA ASP A 111 39.55 -10.31 12.37
C ASP A 111 40.58 -9.35 11.85
#